data_ec45a2ec8f0cdf40b3186a5e9720b599
#
_entry.id   ec45a2ec8f0cdf40b3186a5e9720b599
#
_cell.length_a   1.000
_cell.length_b   1.000
_cell.length_c   1.000
_cell.angle_alpha   90.00
_cell.angle_beta   90.00
_cell.angle_gamma   90.00
#
_symmetry.space_group_name_H-M   'P 1'
#
loop_
_entity.id
_entity.type
_entity.pdbx_description
1 polymer ?
#
loop_
_entity_poly.entity_id
_entity_poly.type
_entity_poly.pdbx_seq_one_letter_code
_entity_poly.pdbx_strand_id
1 'polypeptide(L)'
;MPPTARHPRRLRVGVVSDTHAPRFWKGLPERVAEELRGVDLVLHAGDVCVPSVLDELAALAPVHVVLGNNDGADVAAWGAPETLELELAGVRVAMIHDAGAKQGRVRRMRRRFPDADVVVFGHSHIPWDETSEDPDDGLRILNPGSPTDKRRQPHGTLGHLVLADGRVESWTLVEVS
;
A
#
# COMPACT_ATOMS: atom_id res chain seq x y z
N MET A 1 29.47 20.71 7.50
CA MET A 1 28.61 19.54 7.38
C MET A 1 27.26 19.99 6.81
N PRO A 2 26.79 19.40 5.72
CA PRO A 2 25.42 19.67 5.30
C PRO A 2 24.48 19.16 6.41
N PRO A 3 23.38 19.85 6.68
CA PRO A 3 22.40 19.36 7.63
C PRO A 3 21.93 17.99 7.16
N THR A 4 22.10 16.97 7.99
CA THR A 4 21.45 15.68 7.79
C THR A 4 19.97 15.94 7.64
N ALA A 5 19.41 15.64 6.48
CA ALA A 5 17.99 15.69 6.27
C ALA A 5 17.34 14.81 7.35
N ARG A 6 16.72 15.45 8.33
CA ARG A 6 15.95 14.72 9.35
C ARG A 6 14.77 14.10 8.62
N HIS A 7 14.79 12.80 8.44
CA HIS A 7 13.60 12.08 8.00
C HIS A 7 12.43 12.46 8.93
N PRO A 8 11.27 12.73 8.38
CA PRO A 8 10.13 13.08 9.20
C PRO A 8 9.90 11.97 10.24
N ARG A 9 9.79 12.36 11.50
CA ARG A 9 9.60 11.42 12.61
C ARG A 9 8.25 10.73 12.60
N ARG A 10 7.29 11.28 11.85
CA ARG A 10 5.92 10.78 11.73
C ARG A 10 5.43 10.99 10.31
N LEU A 11 4.86 9.93 9.72
CA LEU A 11 4.25 9.95 8.39
C LEU A 11 2.84 9.38 8.44
N ARG A 12 1.92 10.08 7.78
CA ARG A 12 0.58 9.58 7.47
C ARG A 12 0.59 9.05 6.04
N VAL A 13 0.34 7.77 5.88
CA VAL A 13 0.42 7.06 4.61
C VAL A 13 -0.96 6.57 4.21
N GLY A 14 -1.42 6.97 3.03
CA GLY A 14 -2.59 6.38 2.41
C GLY A 14 -2.20 5.10 1.67
N VAL A 15 -2.93 4.02 1.87
CA VAL A 15 -2.64 2.72 1.24
C VAL A 15 -3.84 2.28 0.41
N VAL A 16 -3.62 2.11 -0.88
CA VAL A 16 -4.64 1.66 -1.84
C VAL A 16 -4.11 0.50 -2.69
N SER A 17 -4.99 -0.28 -3.26
CA SER A 17 -4.65 -1.38 -4.16
C SER A 17 -5.82 -1.76 -5.06
N ASP A 18 -5.53 -2.41 -6.19
CA ASP A 18 -6.53 -3.07 -7.02
C ASP A 18 -7.63 -2.11 -7.50
N THR A 19 -7.23 -0.97 -8.03
CA THR A 19 -8.15 0.07 -8.51
C THR A 19 -8.82 -0.27 -9.84
N HIS A 20 -8.18 -1.12 -10.65
CA HIS A 20 -8.72 -1.70 -11.90
C HIS A 20 -9.38 -0.70 -12.85
N ALA A 21 -8.65 0.34 -13.22
CA ALA A 21 -9.12 1.31 -14.22
C ALA A 21 -9.09 0.72 -15.65
N PRO A 22 -9.96 1.15 -16.56
CA PRO A 22 -11.01 2.14 -16.34
C PRO A 22 -12.34 1.55 -15.86
N ARG A 23 -12.41 0.22 -15.75
CA ARG A 23 -13.67 -0.47 -15.46
C ARG A 23 -14.27 -0.07 -14.11
N PHE A 24 -13.45 -0.07 -13.07
CA PHE A 24 -13.87 0.21 -11.69
C PHE A 24 -13.43 1.60 -11.20
N TRP A 25 -12.49 2.22 -11.89
CA TRP A 25 -12.03 3.57 -11.59
C TRP A 25 -12.28 4.47 -12.82
N LYS A 26 -13.31 5.31 -12.73
CA LYS A 26 -13.71 6.24 -13.80
C LYS A 26 -13.32 7.67 -13.49
N GLY A 27 -12.23 7.86 -12.82
CA GLY A 27 -11.76 9.08 -12.20
C GLY A 27 -11.67 8.90 -10.69
N LEU A 28 -10.89 9.76 -10.04
CA LEU A 28 -10.68 9.71 -8.59
C LEU A 28 -12.03 9.81 -7.85
N PRO A 29 -12.47 8.75 -7.15
CA PRO A 29 -13.71 8.84 -6.39
C PRO A 29 -13.61 9.90 -5.29
N GLU A 30 -14.68 10.65 -5.10
CA GLU A 30 -14.71 11.75 -4.13
C GLU A 30 -14.36 11.28 -2.71
N ARG A 31 -14.94 10.15 -2.29
CA ARG A 31 -14.66 9.59 -0.96
C ARG A 31 -13.21 9.16 -0.79
N VAL A 32 -12.58 8.63 -1.85
CA VAL A 32 -11.14 8.30 -1.84
C VAL A 32 -10.31 9.58 -1.74
N ALA A 33 -10.66 10.60 -2.50
CA ALA A 33 -9.97 11.89 -2.44
C ALA A 33 -10.05 12.54 -1.06
N GLU A 34 -11.22 12.49 -0.41
CA GLU A 34 -11.43 12.98 0.95
C GLU A 34 -10.50 12.28 1.95
N GLU A 35 -10.46 10.94 1.89
CA GLU A 35 -9.65 10.15 2.82
C GLU A 35 -8.14 10.31 2.58
N LEU A 36 -7.72 10.54 1.34
CA LEU A 36 -6.29 10.73 1.02
C LEU A 36 -5.83 12.18 1.12
N ARG A 37 -6.74 13.11 1.38
CA ARG A 37 -6.36 14.52 1.55
C ARG A 37 -5.53 14.70 2.82
N GLY A 38 -4.35 15.32 2.66
CA GLY A 38 -3.45 15.61 3.78
C GLY A 38 -2.58 14.42 4.22
N VAL A 39 -2.57 13.30 3.50
CA VAL A 39 -1.55 12.26 3.72
C VAL A 39 -0.19 12.74 3.19
N ASP A 40 0.89 12.23 3.77
CA ASP A 40 2.25 12.60 3.36
C ASP A 40 2.70 11.85 2.11
N LEU A 41 2.19 10.63 1.91
CA LEU A 41 2.42 9.82 0.72
C LEU A 41 1.32 8.76 0.54
N VAL A 42 1.26 8.22 -0.68
CA VAL A 42 0.35 7.13 -1.04
C VAL A 42 1.17 5.92 -1.48
N LEU A 43 0.81 4.75 -0.97
CA LEU A 43 1.30 3.46 -1.44
C LEU A 43 0.20 2.77 -2.23
N HIS A 44 0.51 2.35 -3.45
CA HIS A 44 -0.41 1.58 -4.30
C HIS A 44 0.16 0.18 -4.55
N ALA A 45 -0.52 -0.84 -4.08
CA ALA A 45 -0.03 -2.22 -4.11
C ALA A 45 -0.32 -2.99 -5.42
N GLY A 46 -0.54 -2.27 -6.53
CA GLY A 46 -0.65 -2.86 -7.87
C GLY A 46 -2.07 -3.08 -8.37
N ASP A 47 -2.19 -3.57 -9.59
CA ASP A 47 -3.43 -3.63 -10.37
C ASP A 47 -4.09 -2.26 -10.53
N VAL A 48 -3.28 -1.34 -11.00
CA VAL A 48 -3.66 0.02 -11.41
C VAL A 48 -4.42 -0.02 -12.73
N CYS A 49 -3.87 -0.76 -13.68
CA CYS A 49 -4.26 -1.01 -15.06
C CYS A 49 -4.06 0.19 -15.99
N VAL A 50 -4.31 1.42 -15.57
CA VAL A 50 -4.12 2.64 -16.37
C VAL A 50 -3.34 3.69 -15.58
N PRO A 51 -2.23 4.23 -16.12
CA PRO A 51 -1.36 5.18 -15.42
C PRO A 51 -2.03 6.47 -14.94
N SER A 52 -3.14 6.88 -15.55
CA SER A 52 -3.88 8.07 -15.12
C SER A 52 -4.36 8.01 -13.67
N VAL A 53 -4.61 6.82 -13.13
CA VAL A 53 -4.91 6.63 -11.70
C VAL A 53 -3.78 7.14 -10.83
N LEU A 54 -2.54 6.82 -11.21
CA LEU A 54 -1.34 7.26 -10.49
C LEU A 54 -1.14 8.77 -10.57
N ASP A 55 -1.44 9.37 -11.73
CA ASP A 55 -1.39 10.82 -11.90
C ASP A 55 -2.41 11.53 -11.02
N GLU A 56 -3.63 11.00 -10.95
CA GLU A 56 -4.68 11.54 -10.08
C GLU A 56 -4.31 11.43 -8.59
N LEU A 57 -3.75 10.29 -8.16
CA LEU A 57 -3.26 10.12 -6.79
C LEU A 57 -2.05 11.01 -6.50
N ALA A 58 -1.12 11.15 -7.47
CA ALA A 58 0.07 11.99 -7.33
C ALA A 58 -0.25 13.48 -7.20
N ALA A 59 -1.42 13.91 -7.66
CA ALA A 59 -1.91 15.28 -7.43
C ALA A 59 -2.25 15.54 -5.94
N LEU A 60 -2.47 14.49 -5.14
CA LEU A 60 -2.76 14.60 -3.72
C LEU A 60 -1.50 14.49 -2.86
N ALA A 61 -0.61 13.55 -3.17
CA ALA A 61 0.63 13.29 -2.44
C ALA A 61 1.57 12.44 -3.30
N PRO A 62 2.88 12.37 -3.00
CA PRO A 62 3.79 11.46 -3.69
C PRO A 62 3.30 10.01 -3.64
N VAL A 63 3.44 9.29 -4.77
CA VAL A 63 2.97 7.91 -4.92
C VAL A 63 4.14 6.97 -5.11
N HIS A 64 4.17 5.88 -4.33
CA HIS A 64 4.98 4.71 -4.59
C HIS A 64 4.07 3.54 -4.98
N VAL A 65 4.40 2.86 -6.04
CA VAL A 65 3.55 1.81 -6.63
C VAL A 65 4.37 0.59 -7.01
N VAL A 66 3.78 -0.60 -6.90
CA VAL A 66 4.33 -1.85 -7.46
C VAL A 66 3.42 -2.39 -8.55
N LEU A 67 3.99 -3.18 -9.46
CA LEU A 67 3.24 -3.82 -10.54
C LEU A 67 2.35 -4.93 -10.00
N GLY A 68 1.09 -4.92 -10.42
CA GLY A 68 0.18 -6.04 -10.28
C GLY A 68 0.17 -6.93 -11.54
N ASN A 69 -0.53 -8.06 -11.47
CA ASN A 69 -0.61 -9.01 -12.57
C ASN A 69 -1.44 -8.51 -13.77
N ASN A 70 -2.24 -7.46 -13.58
CA ASN A 70 -3.01 -6.81 -14.65
C ASN A 70 -2.36 -5.50 -15.15
N ASP A 71 -1.17 -5.17 -14.66
CA ASP A 71 -0.45 -3.98 -15.08
C ASP A 71 0.47 -4.27 -16.27
N GLY A 72 0.51 -3.35 -17.21
CA GLY A 72 1.31 -3.44 -18.42
C GLY A 72 2.54 -2.54 -18.41
N ALA A 73 3.18 -2.45 -19.58
CA ALA A 73 4.39 -1.67 -19.78
C ALA A 73 4.22 -0.16 -19.51
N ASP A 74 3.03 0.37 -19.68
CA ASP A 74 2.70 1.76 -19.41
C ASP A 74 2.74 2.09 -17.90
N VAL A 75 2.24 1.19 -17.06
CA VAL A 75 2.35 1.32 -15.61
C VAL A 75 3.80 1.16 -15.16
N ALA A 76 4.52 0.20 -15.73
CA ALA A 76 5.96 0.03 -15.47
C ALA A 76 6.76 1.29 -15.85
N ALA A 77 6.44 1.91 -16.99
CA ALA A 77 7.07 3.12 -17.47
C ALA A 77 6.77 4.35 -16.59
N TRP A 78 5.65 4.35 -15.89
CA TRP A 78 5.33 5.39 -14.89
C TRP A 78 6.31 5.33 -13.70
N GLY A 79 6.88 4.17 -13.40
CA GLY A 79 7.88 3.96 -12.36
C GLY A 79 7.53 2.85 -11.37
N ALA A 80 6.67 1.90 -11.77
CA ALA A 80 6.27 0.79 -10.91
C ALA A 80 7.22 -0.42 -11.09
N PRO A 81 8.02 -0.78 -10.08
CA PRO A 81 8.76 -2.04 -10.04
C PRO A 81 7.85 -3.21 -9.61
N GLU A 82 8.33 -4.44 -9.72
CA GLU A 82 7.62 -5.62 -9.20
C GLU A 82 7.51 -5.61 -7.68
N THR A 83 8.58 -5.20 -7.01
CA THR A 83 8.64 -5.06 -5.55
C THR A 83 9.35 -3.77 -5.18
N LEU A 84 9.05 -3.26 -4.00
CA LEU A 84 9.66 -2.03 -3.52
C LEU A 84 9.95 -2.17 -2.02
N GLU A 85 11.11 -1.66 -1.59
CA GLU A 85 11.47 -1.56 -0.19
C GLU A 85 11.80 -0.11 0.12
N LEU A 86 11.17 0.45 1.15
CA LEU A 86 11.29 1.84 1.58
C LEU A 86 11.57 1.91 3.07
N GLU A 87 12.32 2.92 3.48
CA GLU A 87 12.41 3.31 4.88
C GLU A 87 11.56 4.57 5.08
N LEU A 88 10.51 4.46 5.87
CA LEU A 88 9.55 5.52 6.15
C LEU A 88 9.45 5.76 7.66
N ALA A 89 9.83 6.95 8.12
CA ALA A 89 9.85 7.29 9.55
C ALA A 89 10.56 6.24 10.42
N GLY A 90 11.65 5.65 9.90
CA GLY A 90 12.42 4.60 10.58
C GLY A 90 11.81 3.19 10.49
N VAL A 91 10.71 3.02 9.76
CA VAL A 91 10.06 1.72 9.52
C VAL A 91 10.46 1.19 8.14
N ARG A 92 10.85 -0.06 8.05
CA ARG A 92 11.16 -0.74 6.79
C ARG A 92 9.89 -1.33 6.20
N VAL A 93 9.38 -0.69 5.16
CA VAL A 93 8.15 -1.08 4.48
C VAL A 93 8.50 -1.74 3.15
N ALA A 94 8.05 -2.97 2.95
CA ALA A 94 8.13 -3.65 1.66
C ALA A 94 6.75 -3.72 1.01
N MET A 95 6.74 -3.74 -0.31
CA MET A 95 5.52 -3.85 -1.11
C MET A 95 5.67 -4.94 -2.16
N ILE A 96 4.64 -5.72 -2.32
CA ILE A 96 4.46 -6.73 -3.37
C ILE A 96 2.97 -6.85 -3.66
N HIS A 97 2.60 -7.04 -4.93
CA HIS A 97 1.18 -7.16 -5.26
C HIS A 97 0.55 -8.44 -4.71
N ASP A 98 1.17 -9.59 -4.95
CA ASP A 98 0.66 -10.90 -4.54
C ASP A 98 1.55 -11.53 -3.46
N ALA A 99 1.02 -11.65 -2.26
CA ALA A 99 1.71 -12.30 -1.13
C ALA A 99 1.43 -13.82 -1.05
N GLY A 100 0.69 -14.36 -2.02
CA GLY A 100 0.36 -15.77 -2.11
C GLY A 100 -0.78 -16.21 -1.19
N ALA A 101 -0.94 -17.52 -1.06
CA ALA A 101 -2.01 -18.13 -0.30
C ALA A 101 -2.07 -17.65 1.16
N LYS A 102 -3.27 -17.59 1.72
CA LYS A 102 -3.53 -17.15 3.11
C LYS A 102 -2.65 -17.89 4.11
N GLN A 103 -2.59 -19.21 4.00
CA GLN A 103 -1.81 -20.02 4.92
C GLN A 103 -0.30 -19.81 4.72
N GLY A 104 0.43 -19.54 5.81
CA GLY A 104 1.88 -19.35 5.79
C GLY A 104 2.35 -18.04 5.14
N ARG A 105 1.46 -17.08 4.93
CA ARG A 105 1.74 -15.82 4.25
C ARG A 105 2.80 -14.98 4.97
N VAL A 106 2.71 -14.82 6.28
CA VAL A 106 3.72 -14.08 7.07
C VAL A 106 5.09 -14.70 6.91
N ARG A 107 5.21 -16.02 7.04
CA ARG A 107 6.48 -16.74 6.89
C ARG A 107 7.06 -16.57 5.48
N ARG A 108 6.21 -16.61 4.45
CA ARG A 108 6.61 -16.38 3.05
C ARG A 108 7.13 -14.97 2.85
N MET A 109 6.44 -13.99 3.41
CA MET A 109 6.85 -12.58 3.31
C MET A 109 8.14 -12.29 4.08
N ARG A 110 8.35 -12.91 5.24
CA ARG A 110 9.62 -12.81 5.96
C ARG A 110 10.79 -13.37 5.13
N ARG A 111 10.60 -14.48 4.43
CA ARG A 111 11.64 -15.02 3.55
C ARG A 111 11.92 -14.12 2.35
N ARG A 112 10.87 -13.51 1.80
CA ARG A 112 11.00 -12.62 0.64
C ARG A 112 11.63 -11.28 1.02
N PHE A 113 11.31 -10.76 2.18
CA PHE A 113 11.77 -9.47 2.70
C PHE A 113 12.34 -9.63 4.11
N PRO A 114 13.60 -10.09 4.23
CA PRO A 114 14.19 -10.44 5.52
C PRO A 114 14.25 -9.29 6.53
N ASP A 115 14.33 -8.05 6.04
CA ASP A 115 14.52 -6.86 6.89
C ASP A 115 13.23 -6.03 7.07
N ALA A 116 12.11 -6.43 6.47
CA ALA A 116 10.88 -5.65 6.54
C ALA A 116 10.25 -5.69 7.95
N ASP A 117 9.74 -4.53 8.37
CA ASP A 117 8.89 -4.40 9.55
C ASP A 117 7.41 -4.54 9.16
N VAL A 118 7.08 -4.06 7.96
CA VAL A 118 5.73 -4.11 7.38
C VAL A 118 5.82 -4.55 5.92
N VAL A 119 4.92 -5.43 5.51
CA VAL A 119 4.69 -5.75 4.10
C VAL A 119 3.28 -5.33 3.71
N VAL A 120 3.16 -4.52 2.67
CA VAL A 120 1.89 -4.11 2.06
C VAL A 120 1.68 -4.92 0.79
N PHE A 121 0.52 -5.51 0.64
CA PHE A 121 0.15 -6.30 -0.53
C PHE A 121 -1.31 -6.07 -0.94
N GLY A 122 -1.72 -6.62 -2.07
CA GLY A 122 -3.05 -6.52 -2.64
C GLY A 122 -3.56 -7.85 -3.21
N HIS A 123 -3.98 -7.82 -4.48
CA HIS A 123 -4.38 -8.96 -5.29
C HIS A 123 -5.70 -9.64 -4.89
N SER A 124 -5.90 -9.93 -3.62
CA SER A 124 -7.11 -10.63 -3.15
C SER A 124 -8.35 -9.74 -3.08
N HIS A 125 -8.18 -8.41 -3.04
CA HIS A 125 -9.21 -7.42 -2.73
C HIS A 125 -9.83 -7.59 -1.32
N ILE A 126 -9.21 -8.42 -0.49
CA ILE A 126 -9.69 -8.72 0.86
C ILE A 126 -8.81 -7.99 1.87
N PRO A 127 -9.38 -7.09 2.67
CA PRO A 127 -8.63 -6.46 3.77
C PRO A 127 -7.96 -7.50 4.67
N TRP A 128 -6.71 -7.23 5.03
CA TRP A 128 -5.93 -8.16 5.84
C TRP A 128 -5.00 -7.41 6.79
N ASP A 129 -4.91 -7.90 8.00
CA ASP A 129 -3.98 -7.41 9.02
C ASP A 129 -3.53 -8.59 9.86
N GLU A 130 -2.26 -8.96 9.72
CA GLU A 130 -1.69 -10.11 10.43
C GLU A 130 -0.28 -9.78 10.89
N THR A 131 -0.03 -10.02 12.16
CA THR A 131 1.30 -9.90 12.76
C THR A 131 1.89 -11.29 12.99
N SER A 132 3.21 -11.42 12.82
CA SER A 132 3.91 -12.68 13.11
C SER A 132 3.59 -13.19 14.51
N GLU A 133 3.33 -14.49 14.62
CA GLU A 133 3.14 -15.15 15.92
C GLU A 133 4.44 -15.27 16.70
N ASP A 134 5.59 -15.17 16.03
CA ASP A 134 6.89 -15.14 16.67
C ASP A 134 7.11 -13.76 17.32
N PRO A 135 7.20 -13.69 18.66
CA PRO A 135 7.35 -12.42 19.38
C PRO A 135 8.67 -11.70 19.03
N ASP A 136 9.67 -12.42 18.53
CA ASP A 136 10.97 -11.85 18.17
C ASP A 136 11.00 -11.35 16.72
N ASP A 137 10.02 -11.73 15.89
CA ASP A 137 9.97 -11.33 14.48
C ASP A 137 9.35 -9.93 14.27
N GLY A 138 8.14 -9.71 14.79
CA GLY A 138 7.43 -8.45 14.72
C GLY A 138 6.92 -8.05 13.33
N LEU A 139 7.06 -8.88 12.30
CA LEU A 139 6.56 -8.58 10.96
C LEU A 139 5.04 -8.46 10.95
N ARG A 140 4.54 -7.36 10.37
CA ARG A 140 3.11 -7.13 10.13
C ARG A 140 2.83 -7.04 8.65
N ILE A 141 1.83 -7.75 8.18
CA ILE A 141 1.41 -7.73 6.78
C ILE A 141 0.01 -7.16 6.65
N LEU A 142 -0.16 -6.26 5.67
CA LEU A 142 -1.34 -5.43 5.53
C LEU A 142 -1.85 -5.44 4.09
N ASN A 143 -3.16 -5.61 3.91
CA ASN A 143 -3.84 -5.44 2.64
C ASN A 143 -4.98 -4.43 2.83
N PRO A 144 -5.04 -3.34 2.06
CA PRO A 144 -6.08 -2.33 2.20
C PRO A 144 -7.42 -2.74 1.59
N GLY A 145 -7.51 -3.90 0.93
CA GLY A 145 -8.63 -4.21 0.05
C GLY A 145 -8.60 -3.38 -1.23
N SER A 146 -9.72 -3.20 -1.86
CA SER A 146 -9.87 -2.34 -3.04
C SER A 146 -10.89 -1.24 -2.78
N PRO A 147 -10.59 0.02 -3.14
CA PRO A 147 -11.56 1.11 -2.97
C PRO A 147 -12.68 1.08 -4.01
N THR A 148 -12.49 0.39 -5.12
CA THR A 148 -13.36 0.45 -6.30
C THR A 148 -13.85 -0.90 -6.78
N ASP A 149 -13.00 -1.92 -6.79
CA ASP A 149 -13.37 -3.29 -7.15
C ASP A 149 -13.46 -4.18 -5.90
N LYS A 150 -14.47 -3.96 -5.11
CA LYS A 150 -14.65 -4.67 -3.83
C LYS A 150 -14.96 -6.16 -3.95
N ARG A 151 -15.28 -6.64 -5.15
CA ARG A 151 -15.72 -8.03 -5.41
C ARG A 151 -16.84 -8.46 -4.45
N ARG A 152 -16.59 -9.47 -3.61
CA ARG A 152 -17.57 -9.99 -2.64
C ARG A 152 -17.55 -9.29 -1.29
N GLN A 153 -16.66 -8.31 -1.10
CA GLN A 153 -16.61 -7.56 0.14
C GLN A 153 -17.81 -6.62 0.26
N PRO A 154 -18.31 -6.33 1.46
CA PRO A 154 -19.46 -5.45 1.66
C PRO A 154 -19.18 -4.02 1.20
N HIS A 155 -17.93 -3.55 1.37
CA HIS A 155 -17.52 -2.19 1.08
C HIS A 155 -16.21 -2.14 0.30
N GLY A 156 -16.03 -1.09 -0.50
CA GLY A 156 -14.72 -0.65 -0.97
C GLY A 156 -13.94 -0.05 0.18
N THR A 157 -12.64 -0.32 0.24
CA THR A 157 -11.79 0.07 1.36
C THR A 157 -10.45 0.62 0.92
N LEU A 158 -9.85 1.43 1.79
CA LEU A 158 -8.45 1.82 1.75
C LEU A 158 -7.89 1.82 3.17
N GLY A 159 -6.58 1.98 3.30
CA GLY A 159 -5.94 2.00 4.61
C GLY A 159 -5.26 3.33 4.92
N HIS A 160 -5.27 3.70 6.19
CA HIS A 160 -4.41 4.72 6.76
C HIS A 160 -3.36 4.06 7.64
N LEU A 161 -2.10 4.20 7.25
CA LEU A 161 -0.94 3.71 8.00
C LEU A 161 -0.20 4.90 8.57
N VAL A 162 -0.12 4.98 9.88
CA VAL A 162 0.65 6.03 10.56
C VAL A 162 1.92 5.41 11.10
N LEU A 163 3.05 5.95 10.66
CA LEU A 163 4.38 5.51 11.07
C LEU A 163 5.05 6.62 11.88
N ALA A 164 5.63 6.27 13.00
CA ALA A 164 6.32 7.23 13.85
C ALA A 164 7.47 6.57 14.61
N ASP A 165 8.64 7.22 14.58
CA ASP A 165 9.80 6.83 15.39
C ASP A 165 10.16 5.34 15.30
N GLY A 166 10.16 4.81 14.09
CA GLY A 166 10.51 3.42 13.81
C GLY A 166 9.42 2.39 14.12
N ARG A 167 8.19 2.84 14.35
CA ARG A 167 7.05 1.96 14.71
C ARG A 167 5.80 2.26 13.89
N VAL A 168 4.96 1.27 13.74
CA VAL A 168 3.58 1.45 13.29
C VAL A 168 2.78 2.01 14.45
N GLU A 169 2.41 3.29 14.36
CA GLU A 169 1.57 3.95 15.37
C GLU A 169 0.13 3.46 15.25
N SER A 170 -0.39 3.37 14.02
CA SER A 170 -1.73 2.86 13.76
C SER A 170 -1.90 2.33 12.34
N TRP A 171 -2.82 1.40 12.20
CA TRP A 171 -3.40 0.96 10.93
C TRP A 171 -4.92 1.05 11.05
N THR A 172 -5.54 1.79 10.14
CA THR A 172 -6.99 1.97 10.11
C THR A 172 -7.52 1.66 8.73
N LEU A 173 -8.38 0.67 8.64
CA LEU A 173 -9.12 0.37 7.42
C LEU A 173 -10.33 1.30 7.35
N VAL A 174 -10.52 1.94 6.21
CA VAL A 174 -11.61 2.91 5.97
C VAL A 174 -12.51 2.43 4.84
N GLU A 175 -13.80 2.43 5.09
CA GLU A 175 -14.83 2.16 4.09
C GLU A 175 -15.05 3.41 3.24
N VAL A 176 -14.98 3.25 1.91
CA VAL A 176 -15.14 4.34 0.94
C VAL A 176 -16.30 4.15 -0.02
N SER A 177 -17.05 3.07 0.16
CA SER A 177 -18.30 2.84 -0.61
C SER A 177 -19.35 2.08 0.18
#